data_1adb9bb999390d0fcd5638fe32c096c5
#
_entry.id   1adb9bb999390d0fcd5638fe32c096c5
#
_cell.length_a   1.000
_cell.length_b   1.000
_cell.length_c   1.000
_cell.angle_alpha   90.00
_cell.angle_beta   90.00
_cell.angle_gamma   90.00
#
_symmetry.space_group_name_H-M   'P 1'
#
loop_
_entity.id
_entity.type
_entity.pdbx_description
1 polymer ?
#
loop_
_entity_poly.entity_id
_entity_poly.type
_entity_poly.pdbx_seq_one_letter_code
_entity_poly.pdbx_strand_id
1 'polypeptide(L)'
;GENITFYKFKVVFKCKLYINNIRLGNILDNIIIPVEEYNNMVNRYSGHIINLDNYIWVILFRYQLLGSNNNQLAVLPNVLDEMKNDLNLSIECFASTINTSSSIYCSLYYDMENFFGSIGSFFNTQLIKGTFSFNPPYQTDIIEKGVHKIINSLQNSTDNLAFIITIPIWDENGKEIMANNNMKNNNTNIDYGDFEIINTMKSSIYFRGLRMISKNEFTYLDHNFHLYKNKTIQNTYIIIMANFANNYIDYINNYDFYNYQM
;
A
#
# COMPACT_ATOMS: atom_id res chain seq x y z
N GLY A 1 1.38 27.22 18.99
CA GLY A 1 1.94 26.10 19.72
C GLY A 1 1.05 24.90 19.55
N GLU A 2 1.60 23.84 19.04
CA GLU A 2 0.93 22.58 18.91
C GLU A 2 0.82 21.93 20.27
N ASN A 3 -0.40 21.53 20.65
CA ASN A 3 -0.61 20.78 21.88
C ASN A 3 -0.79 19.31 21.52
N ILE A 4 0.19 18.48 21.90
CA ILE A 4 0.11 17.04 21.79
C ILE A 4 -0.33 16.48 23.13
N THR A 5 -1.33 15.61 23.11
CA THR A 5 -1.82 14.96 24.31
C THR A 5 -1.75 13.45 24.15
N PHE A 6 -1.03 12.80 25.05
CA PHE A 6 -0.89 11.35 25.08
C PHE A 6 -1.97 10.75 26.00
N TYR A 7 -2.66 9.73 25.48
CA TYR A 7 -3.58 8.89 26.23
C TYR A 7 -3.08 7.45 26.20
N LYS A 8 -3.65 6.56 27.02
CA LYS A 8 -3.21 5.17 27.12
C LYS A 8 -3.14 4.44 25.76
N PHE A 9 -4.07 4.75 24.84
CA PHE A 9 -4.19 4.05 23.54
C PHE A 9 -4.16 4.96 22.33
N LYS A 10 -4.05 6.28 22.51
CA LYS A 10 -4.08 7.25 21.40
C LYS A 10 -3.24 8.49 21.68
N VAL A 11 -2.73 9.06 20.60
CA VAL A 11 -2.07 10.38 20.60
C VAL A 11 -2.98 11.36 19.86
N VAL A 12 -3.18 12.52 20.42
CA VAL A 12 -4.02 13.57 19.85
C VAL A 12 -3.16 14.79 19.55
N PHE A 13 -3.08 15.14 18.26
CA PHE A 13 -2.47 16.37 17.80
C PHE A 13 -3.54 17.45 17.69
N LYS A 14 -3.36 18.55 18.42
CA LYS A 14 -4.26 19.70 18.35
C LYS A 14 -3.56 20.84 17.64
N CYS A 15 -4.12 21.30 16.55
CA CYS A 15 -3.61 22.44 15.82
C CYS A 15 -4.72 23.43 15.45
N LYS A 16 -4.38 24.68 15.44
CA LYS A 16 -5.25 25.76 14.93
C LYS A 16 -4.62 26.32 13.66
N LEU A 17 -5.28 26.08 12.54
CA LEU A 17 -4.86 26.60 11.24
C LEU A 17 -5.44 27.98 11.00
N TYR A 18 -4.57 28.92 10.61
CA TYR A 18 -4.93 30.26 10.23
C TYR A 18 -4.37 30.56 8.83
N ILE A 19 -5.20 31.15 7.96
CA ILE A 19 -4.75 31.79 6.71
C ILE A 19 -5.13 33.26 6.82
N ASN A 20 -4.17 34.17 6.70
CA ASN A 20 -4.38 35.61 6.81
C ASN A 20 -5.16 36.01 8.08
N ASN A 21 -4.80 35.40 9.23
CA ASN A 21 -5.47 35.57 10.51
C ASN A 21 -6.94 35.08 10.59
N ILE A 22 -7.43 34.38 9.56
CA ILE A 22 -8.75 33.76 9.57
C ILE A 22 -8.56 32.29 9.95
N ARG A 23 -9.23 31.84 11.01
CA ARG A 23 -9.24 30.43 11.43
C ARG A 23 -9.96 29.57 10.41
N LEU A 24 -9.25 28.58 9.86
CA LEU A 24 -9.84 27.59 8.98
C LEU A 24 -10.48 26.47 9.82
N GLY A 25 -11.77 26.64 10.10
CA GLY A 25 -12.69 25.63 10.61
C GLY A 25 -12.19 24.63 11.66
N ASN A 26 -13.10 23.83 12.21
CA ASN A 26 -12.81 22.87 13.28
C ASN A 26 -12.42 21.47 12.76
N ILE A 27 -12.40 21.23 11.45
CA ILE A 27 -12.31 19.87 10.85
C ILE A 27 -10.90 19.28 11.06
N LEU A 28 -9.88 20.10 11.22
CA LEU A 28 -8.48 19.69 11.36
C LEU A 28 -7.89 20.00 12.74
N ASP A 29 -8.71 20.43 13.68
CA ASP A 29 -8.25 20.83 15.02
C ASP A 29 -7.72 19.63 15.84
N ASN A 30 -8.11 18.39 15.51
CA ASN A 30 -7.66 17.20 16.21
C ASN A 30 -7.38 16.06 15.23
N ILE A 31 -6.12 15.68 15.10
CA ILE A 31 -5.71 14.45 14.42
C ILE A 31 -5.40 13.42 15.51
N ILE A 32 -6.03 12.28 15.41
CA ILE A 32 -5.93 11.21 16.42
C ILE A 32 -5.34 9.97 15.75
N ILE A 33 -4.27 9.43 16.31
CA ILE A 33 -3.66 8.16 15.87
C ILE A 33 -3.50 7.22 17.06
N PRO A 34 -3.46 5.90 16.83
CA PRO A 34 -3.06 4.92 17.84
C PRO A 34 -1.66 5.22 18.37
N VAL A 35 -1.44 4.94 19.66
CA VAL A 35 -0.11 5.09 20.29
C VAL A 35 0.92 4.21 19.58
N GLU A 36 0.52 3.03 19.15
CA GLU A 36 1.39 2.08 18.44
C GLU A 36 1.90 2.68 17.12
N GLU A 37 1.03 3.29 16.32
CA GLU A 37 1.44 3.97 15.09
C GLU A 37 2.36 5.15 15.36
N TYR A 38 2.05 5.96 16.39
CA TYR A 38 2.95 7.03 16.80
C TYR A 38 4.34 6.49 17.16
N ASN A 39 4.42 5.43 17.97
CA ASN A 39 5.67 4.81 18.34
C ASN A 39 6.43 4.24 17.14
N ASN A 40 5.72 3.64 16.17
CA ASN A 40 6.31 3.15 14.93
C ASN A 40 6.94 4.30 14.12
N MET A 41 6.28 5.46 14.05
CA MET A 41 6.85 6.65 13.42
C MET A 41 8.08 7.16 14.18
N VAL A 42 8.01 7.25 15.50
CA VAL A 42 9.15 7.65 16.36
C VAL A 42 10.37 6.76 16.11
N ASN A 43 10.16 5.44 16.07
CA ASN A 43 11.24 4.46 15.88
C ASN A 43 11.89 4.53 14.49
N ARG A 44 11.16 4.99 13.48
CA ARG A 44 11.69 5.17 12.11
C ARG A 44 12.37 6.52 11.89
N TYR A 45 12.13 7.49 12.76
CA TYR A 45 12.60 8.86 12.56
C TYR A 45 14.11 8.97 12.65
N SER A 46 14.73 9.51 11.60
CA SER A 46 16.18 9.70 11.49
C SER A 46 16.62 11.19 11.57
N GLY A 47 15.66 12.09 11.71
CA GLY A 47 15.93 13.53 11.79
C GLY A 47 16.24 14.02 13.21
N HIS A 48 16.31 15.33 13.39
CA HIS A 48 16.53 15.92 14.69
C HIS A 48 15.26 15.87 15.56
N ILE A 49 15.36 15.29 16.76
CA ILE A 49 14.21 14.96 17.63
C ILE A 49 13.26 16.15 17.90
N ILE A 50 13.79 17.38 17.93
CA ILE A 50 12.98 18.57 18.15
C ILE A 50 11.93 18.84 17.07
N ASN A 51 12.11 18.25 15.90
CA ASN A 51 11.21 18.42 14.75
C ASN A 51 10.26 17.24 14.56
N LEU A 52 10.44 16.16 15.31
CA LEU A 52 9.70 14.90 15.12
C LEU A 52 8.18 15.12 15.10
N ASP A 53 7.64 15.74 16.13
CA ASP A 53 6.20 15.93 16.27
C ASP A 53 5.62 16.84 15.17
N ASN A 54 6.39 17.85 14.76
CA ASN A 54 6.00 18.73 13.66
C ASN A 54 5.95 17.97 12.34
N TYR A 55 6.92 17.10 12.06
CA TYR A 55 6.93 16.29 10.86
C TYR A 55 5.79 15.25 10.86
N ILE A 56 5.58 14.56 11.96
CA ILE A 56 4.44 13.63 12.11
C ILE A 56 3.13 14.37 11.84
N TRP A 57 2.93 15.52 12.51
CA TRP A 57 1.72 16.30 12.30
C TRP A 57 1.51 16.73 10.85
N VAL A 58 2.56 17.23 10.17
CA VAL A 58 2.46 17.67 8.76
C VAL A 58 2.12 16.50 7.85
N ILE A 59 2.73 15.32 8.07
CA ILE A 59 2.44 14.11 7.31
C ILE A 59 0.96 13.72 7.48
N LEU A 60 0.52 13.60 8.72
CA LEU A 60 -0.87 13.25 9.05
C LEU A 60 -1.87 14.23 8.42
N PHE A 61 -1.57 15.52 8.53
CA PHE A 61 -2.39 16.59 7.97
C PHE A 61 -2.51 16.50 6.45
N ARG A 62 -1.38 16.30 5.74
CA ARG A 62 -1.35 16.19 4.28
C ARG A 62 -2.15 14.99 3.79
N TYR A 63 -2.00 13.82 4.42
CA TYR A 63 -2.78 12.64 4.06
C TYR A 63 -4.27 12.79 4.35
N GLN A 64 -4.63 13.49 5.42
CA GLN A 64 -6.03 13.79 5.71
C GLN A 64 -6.66 14.73 4.67
N LEU A 65 -5.89 15.67 4.12
CA LEU A 65 -6.36 16.57 3.05
C LEU A 65 -6.66 15.86 1.72
N LEU A 66 -6.11 14.67 1.48
CA LEU A 66 -6.46 13.88 0.29
C LEU A 66 -7.92 13.46 0.28
N GLY A 67 -8.61 13.49 1.43
CA GLY A 67 -10.06 13.34 1.55
C GLY A 67 -10.61 11.94 1.21
N SER A 68 -9.76 10.96 0.92
CA SER A 68 -10.18 9.59 0.63
C SER A 68 -10.28 8.78 1.90
N ASN A 69 -11.39 8.04 2.06
CA ASN A 69 -11.59 7.13 3.19
C ASN A 69 -10.74 5.84 3.10
N ASN A 70 -10.05 5.61 1.99
CA ASN A 70 -9.32 4.37 1.71
C ASN A 70 -7.84 4.59 1.37
N ASN A 71 -7.32 5.81 1.51
CA ASN A 71 -5.95 6.16 1.11
C ASN A 71 -4.86 5.61 2.05
N GLN A 72 -5.25 5.02 3.18
CA GLN A 72 -4.34 4.43 4.16
C GLN A 72 -4.59 2.93 4.38
N LEU A 73 -5.13 2.26 3.37
CA LEU A 73 -5.29 0.81 3.41
C LEU A 73 -3.96 0.14 3.06
N ALA A 74 -3.54 -0.77 3.91
CA ALA A 74 -2.35 -1.59 3.72
C ALA A 74 -2.69 -3.08 3.72
N VAL A 75 -1.89 -3.86 3.02
CA VAL A 75 -1.87 -5.32 3.21
C VAL A 75 -1.50 -5.59 4.66
N LEU A 76 -2.10 -6.62 5.27
CA LEU A 76 -1.87 -6.94 6.67
C LEU A 76 -0.36 -7.11 6.97
N PRO A 77 0.14 -6.60 8.09
CA PRO A 77 1.57 -6.66 8.44
C PRO A 77 2.13 -8.09 8.45
N ASN A 78 1.38 -9.06 8.98
CA ASN A 78 1.79 -10.47 8.99
C ASN A 78 1.95 -11.03 7.56
N VAL A 79 1.06 -10.65 6.63
CA VAL A 79 1.15 -11.03 5.22
C VAL A 79 2.42 -10.45 4.58
N LEU A 80 2.71 -9.17 4.86
CA LEU A 80 3.93 -8.52 4.38
C LEU A 80 5.18 -9.14 5.02
N ASP A 81 5.13 -9.53 6.30
CA ASP A 81 6.25 -10.17 6.99
C ASP A 81 6.54 -11.57 6.44
N GLU A 82 5.51 -12.35 6.12
CA GLU A 82 5.70 -13.62 5.42
C GLU A 82 6.26 -13.40 4.01
N MET A 83 5.77 -12.42 3.26
CA MET A 83 6.35 -12.06 1.96
C MET A 83 7.81 -11.62 2.08
N LYS A 84 8.21 -10.95 3.16
CA LYS A 84 9.62 -10.64 3.44
C LYS A 84 10.45 -11.90 3.65
N ASN A 85 9.92 -12.84 4.43
CA ASN A 85 10.64 -14.07 4.77
C ASN A 85 10.75 -15.01 3.56
N ASP A 86 9.68 -15.20 2.82
CA ASP A 86 9.58 -16.23 1.79
C ASP A 86 9.98 -15.72 0.39
N LEU A 87 9.71 -14.44 0.10
CA LEU A 87 9.95 -13.84 -1.21
C LEU A 87 11.03 -12.75 -1.18
N ASN A 88 11.67 -12.50 -0.04
CA ASN A 88 12.64 -11.41 0.17
C ASN A 88 12.05 -10.03 -0.21
N LEU A 89 10.79 -9.79 0.15
CA LEU A 89 10.16 -8.49 -0.06
C LEU A 89 10.98 -7.40 0.65
N SER A 90 11.39 -6.39 -0.09
CA SER A 90 12.30 -5.35 0.40
C SER A 90 11.67 -3.96 0.50
N ILE A 91 10.78 -3.60 -0.41
CA ILE A 91 10.24 -2.25 -0.54
C ILE A 91 8.75 -2.30 -0.87
N GLU A 92 7.99 -1.40 -0.24
CA GLU A 92 6.62 -1.09 -0.61
C GLU A 92 6.61 0.08 -1.60
N CYS A 93 6.06 -0.13 -2.80
CA CYS A 93 6.04 0.87 -3.88
C CYS A 93 5.05 2.02 -3.64
N PHE A 94 4.01 1.76 -2.84
CA PHE A 94 3.01 2.76 -2.43
C PHE A 94 2.71 2.59 -0.96
N ALA A 95 3.33 3.41 -0.14
CA ALA A 95 3.09 3.45 1.29
C ALA A 95 3.18 4.88 1.82
N SER A 96 2.98 5.02 3.09
CA SER A 96 3.20 6.25 3.85
C SER A 96 3.90 5.93 5.15
N THR A 97 4.44 6.93 5.82
CA THR A 97 4.97 6.78 7.18
C THR A 97 3.93 6.17 8.14
N ILE A 98 2.64 6.34 7.83
CA ILE A 98 1.52 5.90 8.66
C ILE A 98 1.29 4.40 8.51
N ASN A 99 1.29 3.88 7.26
CA ASN A 99 0.82 2.53 6.96
C ASN A 99 1.90 1.54 6.51
N THR A 100 3.16 1.99 6.42
CA THR A 100 4.24 1.10 5.98
C THR A 100 4.62 0.08 7.07
N SER A 101 4.85 -1.16 6.66
CA SER A 101 5.48 -2.21 7.45
C SER A 101 6.97 -2.36 7.14
N SER A 102 7.46 -1.69 6.10
CA SER A 102 8.85 -1.78 5.65
C SER A 102 9.70 -0.63 6.19
N SER A 103 10.99 -0.87 6.39
CA SER A 103 11.95 0.18 6.77
C SER A 103 12.24 1.15 5.62
N ILE A 104 12.07 0.69 4.38
CA ILE A 104 12.27 1.47 3.14
C ILE A 104 11.00 1.33 2.30
N TYR A 105 10.50 2.44 1.79
CA TYR A 105 9.27 2.48 1.00
C TYR A 105 9.22 3.68 0.07
N CYS A 106 8.36 3.64 -0.95
CA CYS A 106 8.03 4.82 -1.76
C CYS A 106 6.77 5.50 -1.21
N SER A 107 6.78 6.83 -1.21
CA SER A 107 5.68 7.64 -0.69
C SER A 107 5.39 8.89 -1.52
N LEU A 108 4.27 9.54 -1.20
CA LEU A 108 3.82 10.75 -1.89
C LEU A 108 4.59 12.01 -1.44
N TYR A 109 4.91 12.12 -0.14
CA TYR A 109 5.44 13.35 0.46
C TYR A 109 6.90 13.19 0.89
N TYR A 110 7.79 12.93 -0.08
CA TYR A 110 9.21 12.69 0.15
C TYR A 110 9.89 13.78 0.99
N ASP A 111 9.50 15.03 0.82
CA ASP A 111 10.05 16.17 1.56
C ASP A 111 9.98 16.02 3.08
N MET A 112 8.96 15.31 3.58
CA MET A 112 8.79 15.00 5.00
C MET A 112 9.10 13.54 5.33
N GLU A 113 8.71 12.61 4.46
CA GLU A 113 8.77 11.18 4.74
C GLU A 113 10.17 10.58 4.53
N ASN A 114 11.12 11.32 3.90
CA ASN A 114 12.50 10.85 3.79
C ASN A 114 13.15 10.62 5.16
N PHE A 115 12.76 11.36 6.19
CA PHE A 115 13.25 11.15 7.56
C PHE A 115 12.68 9.90 8.23
N PHE A 116 11.71 9.24 7.61
CA PHE A 116 11.04 8.04 8.11
C PHE A 116 11.28 6.80 7.22
N GLY A 117 12.23 6.89 6.26
CA GLY A 117 12.61 5.78 5.39
C GLY A 117 12.04 5.81 3.98
N SER A 118 11.29 6.85 3.61
CA SER A 118 10.86 7.01 2.22
C SER A 118 12.03 7.32 1.29
N ILE A 119 12.02 6.69 0.13
CA ILE A 119 12.99 6.92 -0.97
C ILE A 119 12.40 7.74 -2.13
N GLY A 120 11.21 8.31 -1.93
CA GLY A 120 10.53 9.13 -2.91
C GLY A 120 9.36 8.44 -3.59
N SER A 121 8.84 9.06 -4.65
CA SER A 121 7.73 8.49 -5.40
C SER A 121 8.16 7.24 -6.17
N PHE A 122 7.34 6.19 -6.15
CA PHE A 122 7.53 5.01 -6.99
C PHE A 122 7.81 5.37 -8.44
N PHE A 123 7.11 6.36 -9.00
CA PHE A 123 7.26 6.74 -10.41
C PHE A 123 8.64 7.34 -10.74
N ASN A 124 9.31 7.94 -9.77
CA ASN A 124 10.62 8.58 -9.93
C ASN A 124 11.78 7.71 -9.45
N THR A 125 11.51 6.65 -8.68
CA THR A 125 12.53 5.77 -8.12
C THR A 125 12.90 4.67 -9.10
N GLN A 126 14.20 4.41 -9.27
CA GLN A 126 14.67 3.25 -10.03
C GLN A 126 14.71 2.03 -9.13
N LEU A 127 13.95 1.00 -9.48
CA LEU A 127 13.91 -0.29 -8.80
C LEU A 127 14.52 -1.32 -9.75
N ILE A 128 15.76 -1.73 -9.48
CA ILE A 128 16.56 -2.54 -10.41
C ILE A 128 16.86 -3.95 -9.89
N LYS A 129 16.65 -4.20 -8.58
CA LYS A 129 16.99 -5.49 -7.94
C LYS A 129 16.13 -5.70 -6.69
N GLY A 130 15.66 -6.93 -6.49
CA GLY A 130 14.90 -7.36 -5.32
C GLY A 130 13.43 -7.64 -5.61
N THR A 131 12.66 -7.84 -4.55
CA THR A 131 11.21 -8.07 -4.63
C THR A 131 10.48 -6.88 -4.01
N PHE A 132 9.46 -6.38 -4.69
CA PHE A 132 8.72 -5.17 -4.33
C PHE A 132 7.23 -5.44 -4.24
N SER A 133 6.56 -4.86 -3.23
CA SER A 133 5.11 -4.85 -3.14
C SER A 133 4.54 -3.64 -3.90
N PHE A 134 3.64 -3.90 -4.84
CA PHE A 134 2.93 -2.88 -5.59
C PHE A 134 1.44 -2.94 -5.22
N ASN A 135 1.03 -2.13 -4.25
CA ASN A 135 -0.36 -1.96 -3.81
C ASN A 135 -0.72 -0.47 -3.95
N PRO A 136 -1.04 0.00 -5.17
CA PRO A 136 -1.28 1.41 -5.46
C PRO A 136 -2.65 1.87 -4.97
N PRO A 137 -2.88 3.19 -4.88
CA PRO A 137 -4.24 3.71 -4.82
C PRO A 137 -5.09 3.13 -5.96
N TYR A 138 -6.32 2.73 -5.64
CA TYR A 138 -7.21 2.07 -6.60
C TYR A 138 -7.81 3.11 -7.58
N GLN A 139 -6.95 3.57 -8.48
CA GLN A 139 -7.25 4.50 -9.56
C GLN A 139 -6.66 3.92 -10.84
N THR A 140 -7.49 3.83 -11.88
CA THR A 140 -7.17 3.15 -13.14
C THR A 140 -5.87 3.65 -13.75
N ASP A 141 -5.72 4.97 -13.85
CA ASP A 141 -4.54 5.60 -14.45
C ASP A 141 -3.24 5.38 -13.65
N ILE A 142 -3.33 5.31 -12.32
CA ILE A 142 -2.18 5.01 -11.45
C ILE A 142 -1.77 3.54 -11.61
N ILE A 143 -2.74 2.62 -11.66
CA ILE A 143 -2.49 1.19 -11.86
C ILE A 143 -1.84 0.97 -13.23
N GLU A 144 -2.40 1.53 -14.33
CA GLU A 144 -1.86 1.38 -15.67
C GLU A 144 -0.42 1.92 -15.79
N LYS A 145 -0.20 3.16 -15.38
CA LYS A 145 1.14 3.76 -15.38
C LYS A 145 2.13 2.94 -14.54
N GLY A 146 1.67 2.43 -13.41
CA GLY A 146 2.48 1.61 -12.52
C GLY A 146 2.88 0.30 -13.17
N VAL A 147 1.96 -0.42 -13.79
CA VAL A 147 2.23 -1.70 -14.49
C VAL A 147 3.17 -1.49 -15.67
N HIS A 148 2.97 -0.44 -16.47
CA HIS A 148 3.91 -0.11 -17.55
C HIS A 148 5.32 0.15 -17.00
N LYS A 149 5.45 0.87 -15.89
CA LYS A 149 6.74 1.07 -15.24
C LYS A 149 7.34 -0.26 -14.76
N ILE A 150 6.55 -1.15 -14.18
CA ILE A 150 7.00 -2.48 -13.74
C ILE A 150 7.57 -3.26 -14.93
N ILE A 151 6.81 -3.35 -16.03
CA ILE A 151 7.26 -4.07 -17.24
C ILE A 151 8.57 -3.49 -17.77
N ASN A 152 8.66 -2.16 -17.86
CA ASN A 152 9.89 -1.49 -18.29
C ASN A 152 11.07 -1.75 -17.34
N SER A 153 10.83 -1.76 -16.02
CA SER A 153 11.87 -2.08 -15.02
C SER A 153 12.36 -3.50 -15.17
N LEU A 154 11.45 -4.48 -15.35
CA LEU A 154 11.77 -5.88 -15.56
C LEU A 154 12.55 -6.11 -16.86
N GLN A 155 12.21 -5.36 -17.91
CA GLN A 155 12.89 -5.43 -19.22
C GLN A 155 14.33 -4.89 -19.17
N ASN A 156 14.55 -3.83 -18.39
CA ASN A 156 15.83 -3.14 -18.34
C ASN A 156 16.76 -3.61 -17.22
N SER A 157 16.25 -4.43 -16.28
CA SER A 157 17.06 -4.94 -15.19
C SER A 157 17.86 -6.16 -15.62
N THR A 158 19.15 -6.14 -15.31
CA THR A 158 20.06 -7.30 -15.41
C THR A 158 20.12 -8.13 -14.13
N ASP A 159 19.62 -7.59 -13.04
CA ASP A 159 19.52 -8.26 -11.75
C ASP A 159 18.15 -8.95 -11.58
N ASN A 160 18.05 -9.86 -10.61
CA ASN A 160 16.80 -10.49 -10.23
C ASN A 160 15.82 -9.45 -9.67
N LEU A 161 14.75 -9.21 -10.38
CA LEU A 161 13.71 -8.22 -10.07
C LEU A 161 12.33 -8.86 -10.11
N ALA A 162 11.54 -8.67 -9.06
CA ALA A 162 10.17 -9.16 -8.96
C ALA A 162 9.23 -8.12 -8.34
N PHE A 163 7.97 -8.19 -8.73
CA PHE A 163 6.88 -7.39 -8.16
C PHE A 163 5.71 -8.29 -7.76
N ILE A 164 5.23 -8.10 -6.53
CA ILE A 164 3.99 -8.66 -6.02
C ILE A 164 2.95 -7.56 -6.13
N ILE A 165 2.00 -7.73 -7.03
CA ILE A 165 1.02 -6.72 -7.42
C ILE A 165 -0.31 -7.07 -6.76
N THR A 166 -0.84 -6.16 -5.95
CA THR A 166 -2.14 -6.28 -5.27
C THR A 166 -3.06 -5.21 -5.82
N ILE A 167 -4.05 -5.60 -6.62
CA ILE A 167 -4.97 -4.67 -7.27
C ILE A 167 -6.41 -5.19 -7.26
N PRO A 168 -7.41 -4.30 -7.33
CA PRO A 168 -8.81 -4.70 -7.34
C PRO A 168 -9.19 -5.45 -8.61
N ILE A 169 -10.26 -6.24 -8.52
CA ILE A 169 -10.90 -6.86 -9.68
C ILE A 169 -11.99 -5.90 -10.17
N TRP A 170 -11.68 -5.14 -11.22
CA TRP A 170 -12.56 -4.16 -11.84
C TRP A 170 -12.75 -4.43 -13.33
N ASP A 171 -13.87 -3.96 -13.88
CA ASP A 171 -14.05 -3.83 -15.32
C ASP A 171 -13.32 -2.58 -15.85
N GLU A 172 -13.35 -2.37 -17.16
CA GLU A 172 -12.74 -1.23 -17.85
C GLU A 172 -13.27 0.14 -17.37
N ASN A 173 -14.43 0.18 -16.71
CA ASN A 173 -15.02 1.39 -16.13
C ASN A 173 -14.67 1.58 -14.66
N GLY A 174 -13.79 0.74 -14.08
CA GLY A 174 -13.42 0.78 -12.67
C GLY A 174 -14.52 0.29 -11.73
N LYS A 175 -15.49 -0.49 -12.23
CA LYS A 175 -16.56 -1.07 -11.42
C LYS A 175 -16.21 -2.48 -10.99
N GLU A 176 -16.44 -2.79 -9.70
CA GLU A 176 -16.17 -4.13 -9.16
C GLU A 176 -16.93 -5.21 -9.95
N ILE A 177 -16.19 -6.20 -10.46
CA ILE A 177 -16.78 -7.39 -11.06
C ILE A 177 -17.21 -8.33 -9.94
N MET A 178 -18.52 -8.59 -9.85
CA MET A 178 -19.05 -9.53 -8.88
C MET A 178 -18.54 -10.93 -9.22
N ALA A 179 -17.82 -11.54 -8.27
CA ALA A 179 -17.44 -12.94 -8.36
C ALA A 179 -18.70 -13.82 -8.42
N ASN A 180 -18.98 -14.42 -9.56
CA ASN A 180 -19.97 -15.50 -9.61
C ASN A 180 -19.47 -16.67 -8.75
N ASN A 181 -20.39 -17.37 -8.04
CA ASN A 181 -20.12 -18.48 -7.10
C ASN A 181 -19.30 -19.66 -7.67
N ASN A 182 -18.88 -19.60 -8.92
CA ASN A 182 -18.08 -20.60 -9.62
C ASN A 182 -16.55 -20.38 -9.55
N MET A 183 -16.07 -19.40 -8.80
CA MET A 183 -14.63 -19.11 -8.67
C MET A 183 -13.81 -20.20 -7.98
N LYS A 184 -14.43 -21.24 -7.44
CA LYS A 184 -13.74 -22.37 -6.78
C LYS A 184 -13.05 -23.35 -7.75
N ASN A 185 -13.27 -23.25 -9.04
CA ASN A 185 -12.61 -24.09 -10.02
C ASN A 185 -11.52 -23.29 -10.72
N ASN A 186 -10.28 -23.73 -10.58
CA ASN A 186 -9.04 -23.24 -11.23
C ASN A 186 -9.10 -23.29 -12.79
N ASN A 187 -10.25 -23.06 -13.40
CA ASN A 187 -10.40 -22.98 -14.85
C ASN A 187 -9.97 -21.59 -15.34
N THR A 188 -8.79 -21.56 -15.95
CA THR A 188 -8.07 -20.40 -16.48
C THR A 188 -8.76 -19.68 -17.66
N ASN A 189 -9.98 -20.05 -18.02
CA ASN A 189 -10.70 -19.52 -19.20
C ASN A 189 -11.95 -18.73 -18.86
N ILE A 190 -12.01 -18.06 -17.72
CA ILE A 190 -13.14 -17.17 -17.44
C ILE A 190 -12.76 -15.79 -17.98
N ASP A 191 -13.47 -15.40 -19.03
CA ASP A 191 -13.46 -14.04 -19.57
C ASP A 191 -14.25 -13.15 -18.60
N TYR A 192 -13.52 -12.45 -17.73
CA TYR A 192 -14.09 -11.58 -16.70
C TYR A 192 -14.35 -10.16 -17.17
N GLY A 193 -14.25 -9.86 -18.46
CA GLY A 193 -14.23 -8.47 -18.94
C GLY A 193 -13.09 -7.72 -18.27
N ASP A 194 -11.93 -8.36 -18.19
CA ASP A 194 -10.78 -7.91 -17.44
C ASP A 194 -10.37 -6.51 -17.92
N PHE A 195 -10.16 -5.62 -16.99
CA PHE A 195 -9.42 -4.41 -17.18
C PHE A 195 -8.19 -4.67 -18.07
N GLU A 196 -8.04 -3.97 -19.19
CA GLU A 196 -7.07 -4.25 -20.26
C GLU A 196 -5.64 -4.48 -19.73
N ILE A 197 -5.29 -3.80 -18.64
CA ILE A 197 -3.96 -3.92 -18.03
C ILE A 197 -3.68 -5.32 -17.47
N ILE A 198 -4.72 -6.08 -17.06
CA ILE A 198 -4.57 -7.47 -16.61
C ILE A 198 -4.14 -8.35 -17.79
N ASN A 199 -4.74 -8.16 -18.94
CA ASN A 199 -4.37 -8.88 -20.16
C ASN A 199 -2.95 -8.52 -20.62
N THR A 200 -2.56 -7.27 -20.48
CA THR A 200 -1.19 -6.80 -20.72
C THR A 200 -0.19 -7.51 -19.80
N MET A 201 -0.49 -7.66 -18.51
CA MET A 201 0.36 -8.42 -17.59
C MET A 201 0.41 -9.91 -17.93
N LYS A 202 -0.75 -10.54 -18.18
CA LYS A 202 -0.85 -11.98 -18.53
C LYS A 202 -0.09 -12.34 -19.81
N SER A 203 -0.09 -11.47 -20.80
CA SER A 203 0.64 -11.67 -22.05
C SER A 203 2.14 -11.34 -21.98
N SER A 204 2.59 -10.74 -20.90
CA SER A 204 3.99 -10.40 -20.70
C SER A 204 4.85 -11.65 -20.44
N ILE A 205 6.06 -11.70 -21.02
CA ILE A 205 7.06 -12.74 -20.71
C ILE A 205 7.51 -12.74 -19.25
N TYR A 206 7.23 -11.69 -18.52
CA TYR A 206 7.55 -11.52 -17.09
C TYR A 206 6.43 -12.02 -16.17
N PHE A 207 5.28 -12.40 -16.70
CA PHE A 207 4.18 -12.96 -15.90
C PHE A 207 4.59 -14.29 -15.27
N ARG A 208 4.37 -14.43 -13.93
CA ARG A 208 4.72 -15.64 -13.19
C ARG A 208 3.52 -16.32 -12.53
N GLY A 209 2.43 -15.61 -12.34
CA GLY A 209 1.21 -16.17 -11.79
C GLY A 209 0.22 -15.10 -11.34
N LEU A 210 -1.02 -15.55 -11.15
CA LEU A 210 -2.13 -14.75 -10.68
C LEU A 210 -3.02 -15.59 -9.79
N ARG A 211 -3.44 -15.04 -8.66
CA ARG A 211 -4.50 -15.57 -7.82
C ARG A 211 -5.59 -14.53 -7.65
N MET A 212 -6.85 -14.94 -7.80
CA MET A 212 -8.01 -14.17 -7.40
C MET A 212 -8.39 -14.53 -5.97
N ILE A 213 -8.62 -13.51 -5.16
CA ILE A 213 -9.00 -13.66 -3.76
C ILE A 213 -10.31 -12.91 -3.57
N SER A 214 -11.30 -13.59 -3.01
CA SER A 214 -12.59 -12.97 -2.74
C SER A 214 -12.45 -11.96 -1.61
N LYS A 215 -13.33 -10.95 -1.59
CA LYS A 215 -13.39 -9.95 -0.50
C LYS A 215 -13.64 -10.58 0.88
N ASN A 216 -14.13 -11.82 0.93
CA ASN A 216 -14.35 -12.52 2.18
C ASN A 216 -13.08 -13.26 2.66
N GLU A 217 -12.07 -13.37 1.78
CA GLU A 217 -10.80 -14.08 2.02
C GLU A 217 -9.61 -13.12 2.08
N PHE A 218 -9.80 -11.82 1.87
CA PHE A 218 -8.74 -10.83 1.92
C PHE A 218 -9.15 -9.61 2.72
N THR A 219 -8.33 -9.25 3.67
CA THR A 219 -8.56 -8.13 4.58
C THR A 219 -7.39 -7.16 4.51
N TYR A 220 -7.68 -5.88 4.48
CA TYR A 220 -6.72 -4.80 4.62
C TYR A 220 -6.75 -4.24 6.04
N LEU A 221 -5.64 -3.73 6.51
CA LEU A 221 -5.59 -2.88 7.68
C LEU A 221 -5.84 -1.43 7.27
N ASP A 222 -6.88 -0.82 7.83
CA ASP A 222 -7.19 0.59 7.62
C ASP A 222 -6.49 1.44 8.68
N HIS A 223 -5.40 2.09 8.31
CA HIS A 223 -4.65 3.02 9.15
C HIS A 223 -5.28 4.43 9.20
N ASN A 224 -6.51 4.58 8.72
CA ASN A 224 -7.19 5.87 8.75
C ASN A 224 -7.44 6.29 10.21
N PHE A 225 -7.11 7.52 10.54
CA PHE A 225 -6.93 8.15 11.86
C PHE A 225 -7.91 7.81 12.99
N HIS A 226 -9.05 7.19 12.68
CA HIS A 226 -10.08 6.83 13.67
C HIS A 226 -10.41 5.34 13.68
N LEU A 227 -9.88 4.57 12.77
CA LEU A 227 -10.45 3.27 12.50
C LEU A 227 -9.50 2.11 12.78
N TYR A 228 -8.21 2.23 12.62
CA TYR A 228 -7.21 1.18 12.79
C TYR A 228 -7.86 -0.21 12.96
N LYS A 229 -8.43 -0.71 11.89
CA LYS A 229 -9.23 -1.94 11.89
C LYS A 229 -9.11 -2.68 10.58
N ASN A 230 -9.35 -3.96 10.65
CA ASN A 230 -9.46 -4.80 9.48
C ASN A 230 -10.66 -4.38 8.63
N LYS A 231 -10.44 -4.26 7.32
CA LYS A 231 -11.46 -3.85 6.37
C LYS A 231 -11.43 -4.71 5.12
N THR A 232 -12.55 -5.34 4.83
CA THR A 232 -12.78 -5.99 3.53
C THR A 232 -13.35 -4.94 2.58
N ILE A 233 -12.78 -4.86 1.36
CA ILE A 233 -13.24 -3.84 0.42
C ILE A 233 -13.87 -4.49 -0.81
N GLN A 234 -13.09 -5.33 -1.49
CA GLN A 234 -13.46 -5.89 -2.80
C GLN A 234 -12.64 -7.13 -3.12
N ASN A 235 -13.06 -7.83 -4.17
CA ASN A 235 -12.26 -8.91 -4.74
C ASN A 235 -10.93 -8.36 -5.25
N THR A 236 -9.85 -9.12 -5.09
CA THR A 236 -8.49 -8.66 -5.30
C THR A 236 -7.69 -9.66 -6.14
N TYR A 237 -6.90 -9.15 -7.07
CA TYR A 237 -5.84 -9.92 -7.72
C TYR A 237 -4.54 -9.79 -6.95
N ILE A 238 -3.89 -10.93 -6.72
CA ILE A 238 -2.46 -10.99 -6.41
C ILE A 238 -1.76 -11.53 -7.64
N ILE A 239 -0.87 -10.72 -8.22
CA ILE A 239 -0.16 -11.05 -9.46
C ILE A 239 1.34 -10.96 -9.19
N ILE A 240 2.11 -11.93 -9.68
CA ILE A 240 3.56 -11.87 -9.64
C ILE A 240 4.11 -11.67 -11.03
N MET A 241 5.00 -10.68 -11.15
CA MET A 241 5.81 -10.41 -12.33
C MET A 241 7.29 -10.43 -11.94
N ALA A 242 8.12 -11.16 -12.69
CA ALA A 242 9.56 -11.27 -12.43
C ALA A 242 10.35 -11.52 -13.71
N ASN A 243 11.60 -11.04 -13.79
CA ASN A 243 12.50 -11.30 -14.91
C ASN A 243 13.30 -12.60 -14.79
N PHE A 244 13.10 -13.36 -13.72
CA PHE A 244 13.73 -14.66 -13.48
C PHE A 244 12.70 -15.75 -13.18
N ALA A 245 13.10 -17.01 -13.32
CA ALA A 245 12.22 -18.14 -12.99
C ALA A 245 12.32 -18.45 -11.49
N ASN A 246 11.15 -18.57 -10.84
CA ASN A 246 11.04 -19.04 -9.46
C ASN A 246 9.64 -19.69 -9.26
N ASN A 247 9.50 -20.54 -8.24
CA ASN A 247 8.23 -21.21 -7.90
C ASN A 247 7.21 -20.30 -7.20
N TYR A 248 7.05 -19.09 -7.69
CA TYR A 248 6.08 -18.13 -7.14
C TYR A 248 4.63 -18.63 -7.23
N ILE A 249 4.32 -19.48 -8.21
CA ILE A 249 2.95 -20.01 -8.39
C ILE A 249 2.55 -20.87 -7.21
N ASP A 250 3.43 -21.75 -6.75
CA ASP A 250 3.16 -22.61 -5.59
C ASP A 250 2.96 -21.78 -4.32
N TYR A 251 3.76 -20.72 -4.16
CA TYR A 251 3.62 -19.79 -3.06
C TYR A 251 2.26 -19.09 -3.06
N ILE A 252 1.86 -18.48 -4.19
CA ILE A 252 0.57 -17.76 -4.30
C ILE A 252 -0.60 -18.72 -4.04
N ASN A 253 -0.54 -19.96 -4.54
CA ASN A 253 -1.65 -20.90 -4.43
C ASN A 253 -1.82 -21.46 -3.02
N ASN A 254 -0.73 -21.58 -2.27
CA ASN A 254 -0.71 -22.18 -0.93
C ASN A 254 -0.76 -21.15 0.21
N TYR A 255 -0.66 -19.85 -0.12
CA TYR A 255 -0.60 -18.81 0.88
C TYR A 255 -1.97 -18.51 1.49
N ASP A 256 -2.03 -18.44 2.84
CA ASP A 256 -3.24 -18.07 3.58
C ASP A 256 -3.23 -16.55 3.87
N PHE A 257 -3.93 -15.79 3.04
CA PHE A 257 -4.08 -14.35 3.21
C PHE A 257 -5.08 -13.94 4.30
N TYR A 258 -5.64 -14.92 5.04
CA TYR A 258 -6.79 -14.73 5.91
C TYR A 258 -6.48 -14.79 7.40
N ASN A 259 -5.38 -15.42 7.81
CA ASN A 259 -5.10 -15.68 9.22
C ASN A 259 -4.47 -14.49 9.94
N TYR A 260 -5.28 -13.49 10.28
CA TYR A 260 -4.95 -12.57 11.35
C TYR A 260 -5.91 -12.78 12.52
N GLN A 261 -5.49 -13.55 13.50
CA GLN A 261 -6.09 -13.51 14.83
C GLN A 261 -5.43 -12.38 15.62
N MET A 262 -6.21 -11.33 15.92
CA MET A 262 -5.82 -10.29 16.89
C MET A 262 -5.78 -10.86 18.30
#